data_8ac1b8667611c921a3ec926538fdaeae
#
_entry.id   8ac1b8667611c921a3ec926538fdaeae
#
_cell.length_a   1.000
_cell.length_b   1.000
_cell.length_c   1.000
_cell.angle_alpha   90.00
_cell.angle_beta   90.00
_cell.angle_gamma   90.00
#
_symmetry.space_group_name_H-M   'P 1'
#
loop_
_entity.id
_entity.type
_entity.pdbx_description
1 polymer ?
#
loop_
_entity_poly.entity_id
_entity_poly.type
_entity_poly.pdbx_seq_one_letter_code
_entity_poly.pdbx_strand_id
1 'polypeptide(L)'
;MESPYVEGVPDWGALYRARGDEVAATRPIFTGDVFTGVELPGSTGKIKVRSVLVLQHPCSMRTNGVDLAWKVLVAEVANRKELDEQSWVGGHFNPMPLPGLRPDIASQSQHQAANFDNLYTVAPALLTSRIASLSPFGVNILLQRWVHYSSRVVVPTHTFHEQTVAFYEEADLIEE
;
A
#
# COMPACT_ATOMS: atom_id res chain seq x y z
N MET A 1 7.51 -9.97 -23.72
CA MET A 1 7.70 -9.82 -22.25
C MET A 1 6.35 -9.43 -21.74
N GLU A 2 5.66 -10.32 -21.01
CA GLU A 2 4.34 -9.97 -20.46
C GLU A 2 4.49 -8.82 -19.48
N SER A 3 3.64 -7.81 -19.63
CA SER A 3 3.57 -6.72 -18.65
C SER A 3 3.13 -7.32 -17.30
N PRO A 4 3.82 -7.05 -16.20
CA PRO A 4 3.34 -7.49 -14.87
C PRO A 4 2.08 -6.77 -14.42
N TYR A 5 1.53 -5.91 -15.27
CA TYR A 5 0.36 -5.08 -14.98
C TYR A 5 -0.84 -5.50 -15.78
N VAL A 6 -1.99 -5.30 -15.18
CA VAL A 6 -3.24 -5.19 -15.91
C VAL A 6 -3.04 -4.17 -17.04
N GLU A 7 -3.40 -4.54 -18.26
CA GLU A 7 -3.33 -3.64 -19.40
C GLU A 7 -4.12 -2.35 -19.10
N GLY A 8 -3.41 -1.23 -19.07
CA GLY A 8 -4.01 0.08 -18.85
C GLY A 8 -4.00 0.58 -17.40
N VAL A 9 -4.57 1.76 -17.21
CA VAL A 9 -4.78 2.37 -15.90
C VAL A 9 -5.84 1.55 -15.17
N PRO A 10 -5.55 1.03 -13.97
CA PRO A 10 -6.56 0.26 -13.23
C PRO A 10 -7.78 1.14 -12.92
N ASP A 11 -8.96 0.54 -12.89
CA ASP A 11 -10.12 1.22 -12.34
C ASP A 11 -9.79 1.63 -10.89
N TRP A 12 -9.82 2.92 -10.65
CA TRP A 12 -9.42 3.50 -9.37
C TRP A 12 -10.39 3.10 -8.25
N GLY A 13 -11.64 2.81 -8.62
CA GLY A 13 -12.61 2.21 -7.70
C GLY A 13 -12.20 0.81 -7.24
N ALA A 14 -11.61 0.01 -8.13
CA ALA A 14 -11.15 -1.34 -7.81
C ALA A 14 -9.87 -1.37 -6.95
N LEU A 15 -9.10 -0.27 -6.92
CA LEU A 15 -7.84 -0.21 -6.17
C LEU A 15 -8.04 -0.27 -4.66
N TYR A 16 -9.15 0.26 -4.17
CA TYR A 16 -9.42 0.38 -2.74
C TYR A 16 -10.58 -0.53 -2.32
N ARG A 17 -10.45 -1.11 -1.14
CA ARG A 17 -11.54 -1.74 -0.40
C ARG A 17 -12.36 -0.69 0.35
N ALA A 18 -11.68 0.28 0.98
CA ALA A 18 -12.30 1.35 1.75
C ALA A 18 -11.41 2.61 1.76
N ARG A 19 -12.04 3.80 1.82
CA ARG A 19 -11.37 5.11 1.92
C ARG A 19 -12.19 6.07 2.77
N GLY A 20 -11.51 6.96 3.49
CA GLY A 20 -12.17 7.97 4.31
C GLY A 20 -13.10 7.35 5.36
N ASP A 21 -14.37 7.73 5.35
CA ASP A 21 -15.37 7.30 6.33
C ASP A 21 -15.77 5.81 6.22
N GLU A 22 -15.43 5.14 5.10
CA GLU A 22 -15.70 3.71 4.91
C GLU A 22 -14.69 2.82 5.66
N VAL A 23 -13.63 3.42 6.20
CA VAL A 23 -12.54 2.65 6.81
C VAL A 23 -12.91 2.18 8.21
N ALA A 24 -12.97 0.87 8.42
CA ALA A 24 -13.20 0.29 9.74
C ALA A 24 -11.99 0.50 10.67
N ALA A 25 -12.20 1.23 11.76
CA ALA A 25 -11.13 1.55 12.72
C ALA A 25 -10.61 0.32 13.47
N THR A 26 -11.48 -0.67 13.71
CA THR A 26 -11.20 -1.87 14.51
C THR A 26 -10.59 -3.03 13.72
N ARG A 27 -10.54 -2.90 12.38
CA ARG A 27 -9.97 -3.95 11.53
C ARG A 27 -8.49 -4.15 11.84
N PRO A 28 -7.99 -5.40 11.89
CA PRO A 28 -6.56 -5.68 12.02
C PRO A 28 -5.73 -4.99 10.93
N ILE A 29 -4.44 -4.80 11.18
CA ILE A 29 -3.51 -4.20 10.22
C ILE A 29 -3.15 -5.25 9.16
N PHE A 30 -3.28 -4.86 7.88
CA PHE A 30 -2.93 -5.68 6.73
C PHE A 30 -2.03 -4.94 5.74
N THR A 31 -1.41 -5.71 4.83
CA THR A 31 -0.69 -5.17 3.67
C THR A 31 -1.63 -4.31 2.83
N GLY A 32 -1.16 -3.13 2.41
CA GLY A 32 -1.97 -2.18 1.65
C GLY A 32 -2.82 -1.24 2.50
N ASP A 33 -2.79 -1.35 3.84
CA ASP A 33 -3.40 -0.34 4.70
C ASP A 33 -2.58 0.96 4.68
N VAL A 34 -3.26 2.10 4.63
CA VAL A 34 -2.65 3.42 4.66
C VAL A 34 -3.00 4.12 5.96
N PHE A 35 -1.98 4.58 6.66
CA PHE A 35 -2.11 5.32 7.92
C PHE A 35 -1.56 6.74 7.79
N THR A 36 -2.16 7.68 8.49
CA THR A 36 -1.66 9.06 8.62
C THR A 36 -1.22 9.34 10.05
N GLY A 37 -0.51 10.45 10.25
CA GLY A 37 -0.08 10.85 11.58
C GLY A 37 1.10 10.05 12.14
N VAL A 38 1.82 9.30 11.30
CA VAL A 38 2.94 8.45 11.73
C VAL A 38 4.21 9.29 11.86
N GLU A 39 4.85 9.23 13.02
CA GLU A 39 6.13 9.88 13.28
C GLU A 39 7.28 9.08 12.70
N LEU A 40 8.00 9.66 11.74
CA LEU A 40 9.14 9.05 11.07
C LEU A 40 10.39 9.92 11.20
N PRO A 41 11.58 9.30 11.27
CA PRO A 41 12.84 10.06 11.21
C PRO A 41 13.00 10.70 9.82
N GLY A 42 13.22 11.98 9.79
CA GLY A 42 13.59 12.71 8.57
C GLY A 42 15.09 12.61 8.28
N SER A 43 15.51 12.96 7.07
CA SER A 43 16.92 12.94 6.62
C SER A 43 17.87 13.79 7.48
N THR A 44 17.33 14.76 8.22
CA THR A 44 18.10 15.64 9.13
C THR A 44 18.06 15.17 10.60
N GLY A 45 17.56 13.97 10.88
CA GLY A 45 17.34 13.46 12.23
C GLY A 45 16.13 14.06 12.96
N LYS A 46 15.43 15.03 12.36
CA LYS A 46 14.19 15.58 12.92
C LYS A 46 13.03 14.65 12.64
N ILE A 47 12.18 14.41 13.63
CA ILE A 47 10.94 13.67 13.47
C ILE A 47 9.97 14.46 12.58
N LYS A 48 9.37 13.76 11.62
CA LYS A 48 8.35 14.32 10.73
C LYS A 48 7.12 13.43 10.76
N VAL A 49 5.95 14.05 10.84
CA VAL A 49 4.67 13.36 10.73
C VAL A 49 4.37 13.10 9.26
N ARG A 50 4.07 11.84 8.91
CA ARG A 50 3.86 11.38 7.53
C ARG A 50 2.66 10.44 7.43
N SER A 51 2.20 10.24 6.20
CA SER A 51 1.35 9.10 5.85
C SER A 51 2.24 7.96 5.37
N VAL A 52 1.83 6.72 5.65
CA VAL A 52 2.56 5.51 5.28
C VAL A 52 1.63 4.45 4.75
N LEU A 53 2.13 3.62 3.83
CA LEU A 53 1.47 2.44 3.29
C LEU A 53 2.17 1.20 3.85
N VAL A 54 1.41 0.26 4.41
CA VAL A 54 1.94 -1.02 4.89
C VAL A 54 2.36 -1.87 3.70
N LEU A 55 3.66 -2.18 3.63
CA LEU A 55 4.28 -2.91 2.53
C LEU A 55 4.66 -4.35 2.91
N GLN A 56 4.72 -4.65 4.19
CA GLN A 56 5.10 -5.98 4.67
C GLN A 56 4.15 -7.05 4.16
N HIS A 57 4.73 -8.16 3.63
CA HIS A 57 3.94 -9.29 3.15
C HIS A 57 3.15 -9.95 4.31
N PRO A 58 1.90 -10.37 4.09
CA PRO A 58 1.06 -10.93 5.15
C PRO A 58 1.72 -12.06 5.94
N CYS A 59 2.39 -12.99 5.27
CA CYS A 59 3.08 -14.11 5.93
C CYS A 59 4.18 -13.69 6.91
N SER A 60 4.80 -12.53 6.73
CA SER A 60 5.87 -12.03 7.60
C SER A 60 5.39 -10.95 8.58
N MET A 61 4.12 -10.56 8.49
CA MET A 61 3.53 -9.54 9.34
C MET A 61 3.15 -10.10 10.71
N ARG A 62 2.85 -11.40 10.80
CA ARG A 62 2.38 -12.02 12.03
C ARG A 62 3.33 -13.11 12.51
N THR A 63 3.68 -13.03 13.79
CA THR A 63 4.30 -14.16 14.51
C THR A 63 3.19 -15.09 14.98
N ASN A 64 3.34 -16.39 14.80
CA ASN A 64 2.36 -17.40 15.19
C ASN A 64 0.96 -17.28 14.53
N GLY A 65 0.88 -16.57 13.38
CA GLY A 65 -0.38 -16.36 12.66
C GLY A 65 -1.38 -15.38 13.30
N VAL A 66 -1.16 -14.94 14.54
CA VAL A 66 -2.07 -14.06 15.29
C VAL A 66 -1.42 -12.73 15.64
N ASP A 67 -0.30 -12.76 16.35
CA ASP A 67 0.33 -11.56 16.89
C ASP A 67 1.12 -10.80 15.81
N LEU A 68 0.91 -9.49 15.71
CA LEU A 68 1.72 -8.66 14.84
C LEU A 68 3.19 -8.70 15.24
N ALA A 69 4.07 -8.74 14.25
CA ALA A 69 5.49 -8.55 14.45
C ALA A 69 5.74 -7.21 15.17
N TRP A 70 6.78 -7.17 15.99
CA TRP A 70 7.14 -5.97 16.77
C TRP A 70 7.43 -4.73 15.91
N LYS A 71 7.74 -4.93 14.64
CA LYS A 71 7.90 -3.89 13.62
C LYS A 71 7.27 -4.34 12.30
N VAL A 72 6.73 -3.36 11.57
CA VAL A 72 6.09 -3.54 10.27
C VAL A 72 6.79 -2.65 9.25
N LEU A 73 7.10 -3.20 8.07
CA LEU A 73 7.66 -2.46 6.95
C LEU A 73 6.60 -1.58 6.30
N VAL A 74 6.90 -0.30 6.14
CA VAL A 74 6.04 0.68 5.51
C VAL A 74 6.79 1.52 4.48
N ALA A 75 6.09 1.99 3.45
CA ALA A 75 6.56 2.99 2.50
C ALA A 75 5.95 4.35 2.82
N GLU A 76 6.74 5.43 2.72
CA GLU A 76 6.23 6.79 2.88
C GLU A 76 5.24 7.12 1.75
N VAL A 77 4.09 7.69 2.12
CA VAL A 77 3.13 8.25 1.17
C VAL A 77 3.33 9.76 1.11
N ALA A 78 3.73 10.25 -0.06
CA ALA A 78 4.04 11.66 -0.29
C ALA A 78 3.11 12.28 -1.34
N ASN A 79 2.89 13.59 -1.21
CA ASN A 79 2.19 14.36 -2.24
C ASN A 79 3.07 14.50 -3.49
N ARG A 80 2.45 14.40 -4.66
CA ARG A 80 3.06 14.59 -5.97
C ARG A 80 2.31 15.70 -6.71
N LYS A 81 3.02 16.41 -7.60
CA LYS A 81 2.40 17.48 -8.39
C LYS A 81 1.50 16.91 -9.48
N GLU A 82 1.87 15.77 -10.02
CA GLU A 82 1.18 15.12 -11.13
C GLU A 82 1.38 13.61 -11.06
N LEU A 83 0.35 12.86 -11.40
CA LEU A 83 0.41 11.41 -11.62
C LEU A 83 -0.23 11.18 -12.99
N ASP A 84 0.58 11.03 -14.01
CA ASP A 84 0.12 10.72 -15.35
C ASP A 84 -0.13 9.21 -15.53
N GLU A 85 -0.75 8.85 -16.65
CA GLU A 85 -0.98 7.44 -17.01
C GLU A 85 0.34 6.67 -17.15
N GLN A 86 1.43 7.35 -17.54
CA GLN A 86 2.74 6.72 -17.69
C GLN A 86 3.29 6.25 -16.34
N SER A 87 2.91 6.87 -15.24
CA SER A 87 3.24 6.41 -13.88
C SER A 87 2.69 5.00 -13.58
N TRP A 88 1.66 4.56 -14.33
CA TRP A 88 1.10 3.23 -14.22
C TRP A 88 1.69 2.24 -15.25
N VAL A 89 1.87 2.67 -16.49
CA VAL A 89 2.13 1.78 -17.64
C VAL A 89 3.59 1.80 -18.10
N GLY A 90 4.32 2.87 -17.87
CA GLY A 90 5.61 3.14 -18.49
C GLY A 90 6.84 2.43 -17.89
N GLY A 91 6.67 1.37 -17.10
CA GLY A 91 7.80 0.69 -16.45
C GLY A 91 8.38 1.46 -15.27
N HIS A 92 7.77 2.55 -14.87
CA HIS A 92 8.11 3.30 -13.66
C HIS A 92 7.39 2.69 -12.45
N PHE A 93 8.05 1.77 -11.77
CA PHE A 93 7.45 1.02 -10.66
C PHE A 93 7.45 1.79 -9.34
N ASN A 94 8.27 2.83 -9.25
CA ASN A 94 8.35 3.73 -8.11
C ASN A 94 8.20 5.19 -8.59
N PRO A 95 7.32 5.96 -7.95
CA PRO A 95 6.41 5.59 -6.87
C PRO A 95 5.14 4.86 -7.36
N MET A 96 4.44 4.17 -6.44
CA MET A 96 3.10 3.64 -6.71
C MET A 96 2.06 4.74 -6.54
N PRO A 97 1.32 5.13 -7.58
CA PRO A 97 0.23 6.09 -7.45
C PRO A 97 -0.90 5.59 -6.53
N LEU A 98 -1.48 6.50 -5.76
CA LEU A 98 -2.63 6.26 -4.88
C LEU A 98 -3.72 7.31 -5.20
N PRO A 99 -4.37 7.19 -6.35
CA PRO A 99 -5.35 8.17 -6.81
C PRO A 99 -6.56 8.22 -5.89
N GLY A 100 -7.01 9.45 -5.56
CA GLY A 100 -8.19 9.64 -4.71
C GLY A 100 -8.07 9.06 -3.30
N LEU A 101 -6.85 8.91 -2.78
CA LEU A 101 -6.58 8.40 -1.42
C LEU A 101 -7.31 9.20 -0.34
N ARG A 102 -7.42 10.50 -0.53
CA ARG A 102 -8.08 11.43 0.39
C ARG A 102 -9.29 12.09 -0.31
N PRO A 103 -10.46 11.41 -0.34
CA PRO A 103 -11.66 11.96 -0.98
C PRO A 103 -12.19 13.22 -0.28
N ASP A 104 -11.85 13.42 0.99
CA ASP A 104 -12.18 14.55 1.83
C ASP A 104 -11.44 15.84 1.45
N ILE A 105 -10.32 15.74 0.74
CA ILE A 105 -9.53 16.88 0.29
C ILE A 105 -9.93 17.22 -1.15
N ALA A 106 -10.84 18.17 -1.30
CA ALA A 106 -11.41 18.60 -2.60
C ALA A 106 -10.41 19.27 -3.56
N SER A 107 -9.17 19.52 -3.18
CA SER A 107 -8.19 20.09 -4.10
C SER A 107 -7.67 19.03 -5.05
N GLN A 108 -8.15 19.05 -6.29
CA GLN A 108 -7.74 18.18 -7.42
C GLN A 108 -6.22 18.23 -7.73
N SER A 109 -5.44 19.03 -7.02
CA SER A 109 -4.01 19.24 -7.28
C SER A 109 -3.07 18.42 -6.40
N GLN A 110 -3.59 17.60 -5.48
CA GLN A 110 -2.74 16.78 -4.62
C GLN A 110 -2.90 15.30 -4.92
N HIS A 111 -2.07 14.83 -5.83
CA HIS A 111 -1.88 13.41 -6.07
C HIS A 111 -0.97 12.83 -4.98
N GLN A 112 -1.29 11.64 -4.50
CA GLN A 112 -0.50 10.94 -3.50
C GLN A 112 0.08 9.66 -4.09
N ALA A 113 1.28 9.31 -3.65
CA ALA A 113 1.94 8.08 -4.09
C ALA A 113 2.81 7.49 -2.98
N ALA A 114 2.86 6.17 -2.90
CA ALA A 114 3.78 5.44 -2.04
C ALA A 114 5.16 5.40 -2.69
N ASN A 115 6.19 5.82 -1.95
CA ASN A 115 7.55 5.93 -2.44
C ASN A 115 8.41 4.79 -1.88
N PHE A 116 8.83 3.89 -2.74
CA PHE A 116 9.67 2.74 -2.36
C PHE A 116 11.13 3.09 -2.09
N ASP A 117 11.58 4.32 -2.41
CA ASP A 117 12.90 4.80 -1.97
C ASP A 117 12.91 5.18 -0.48
N ASN A 118 11.74 5.45 0.09
CA ASN A 118 11.57 5.91 1.48
C ASN A 118 10.85 4.85 2.30
N LEU A 119 11.60 3.84 2.73
CA LEU A 119 11.09 2.74 3.54
C LEU A 119 11.46 2.91 5.01
N TYR A 120 10.54 2.51 5.86
CA TYR A 120 10.71 2.53 7.30
C TYR A 120 10.19 1.24 7.93
N THR A 121 10.69 0.90 9.11
CA THR A 121 10.08 -0.10 9.98
C THR A 121 9.53 0.60 11.20
N VAL A 122 8.22 0.45 11.45
CA VAL A 122 7.51 1.12 12.54
C VAL A 122 6.87 0.12 13.48
N ALA A 123 6.76 0.49 14.76
CA ALA A 123 5.98 -0.32 15.69
C ALA A 123 4.49 -0.24 15.33
N PRO A 124 3.73 -1.35 15.36
CA PRO A 124 2.30 -1.35 15.04
C PRO A 124 1.49 -0.34 15.87
N ALA A 125 1.91 -0.08 17.10
CA ALA A 125 1.27 0.91 17.98
C ALA A 125 1.27 2.35 17.43
N LEU A 126 2.13 2.67 16.47
CA LEU A 126 2.14 3.97 15.79
C LEU A 126 1.13 4.05 14.63
N LEU A 127 0.58 2.92 14.19
CA LEU A 127 -0.36 2.82 13.09
C LEU A 127 -1.81 2.91 13.62
N THR A 128 -2.22 4.10 14.05
CA THR A 128 -3.51 4.30 14.73
C THR A 128 -4.60 4.92 13.84
N SER A 129 -4.23 5.79 12.92
CA SER A 129 -5.17 6.55 12.09
C SER A 129 -5.18 6.01 10.66
N ARG A 130 -5.91 4.92 10.43
CA ARG A 130 -6.09 4.34 9.09
C ARG A 130 -6.99 5.24 8.27
N ILE A 131 -6.58 5.58 7.04
CA ILE A 131 -7.31 6.44 6.10
C ILE A 131 -7.75 5.72 4.82
N ALA A 132 -7.14 4.57 4.52
CA ALA A 132 -7.53 3.73 3.40
C ALA A 132 -7.04 2.30 3.60
N SER A 133 -7.66 1.39 2.86
CA SER A 133 -7.22 -0.01 2.71
C SER A 133 -7.31 -0.37 1.24
N LEU A 134 -6.25 -0.94 0.69
CA LEU A 134 -6.27 -1.47 -0.66
C LEU A 134 -7.16 -2.71 -0.73
N SER A 135 -7.79 -2.93 -1.88
CA SER A 135 -8.47 -4.17 -2.21
C SER A 135 -7.46 -5.31 -2.46
N PRO A 136 -7.88 -6.57 -2.55
CA PRO A 136 -7.01 -7.66 -2.98
C PRO A 136 -6.30 -7.37 -4.30
N PHE A 137 -7.00 -6.77 -5.26
CA PHE A 137 -6.43 -6.30 -6.53
C PHE A 137 -5.35 -5.22 -6.30
N GLY A 138 -5.63 -4.21 -5.45
CA GLY A 138 -4.69 -3.15 -5.13
C GLY A 138 -3.43 -3.66 -4.42
N VAL A 139 -3.57 -4.65 -3.53
CA VAL A 139 -2.42 -5.29 -2.87
C VAL A 139 -1.60 -6.10 -3.86
N ASN A 140 -2.21 -6.80 -4.80
CA ASN A 140 -1.49 -7.50 -5.86
C ASN A 140 -0.64 -6.53 -6.69
N ILE A 141 -1.19 -5.39 -7.09
CA ILE A 141 -0.45 -4.35 -7.79
C ILE A 141 0.71 -3.83 -6.92
N LEU A 142 0.44 -3.54 -5.65
CA LEU A 142 1.45 -3.07 -4.70
C LEU A 142 2.64 -4.03 -4.62
N LEU A 143 2.36 -5.32 -4.40
CA LEU A 143 3.41 -6.34 -4.25
C LEU A 143 4.18 -6.57 -5.55
N GLN A 144 3.50 -6.61 -6.70
CA GLN A 144 4.16 -6.71 -8.00
C GLN A 144 5.11 -5.54 -8.24
N ARG A 145 4.65 -4.31 -8.01
CA ARG A 145 5.48 -3.10 -8.16
C ARG A 145 6.68 -3.15 -7.22
N TRP A 146 6.46 -3.52 -5.97
CA TRP A 146 7.52 -3.64 -4.97
C TRP A 146 8.56 -4.71 -5.33
N VAL A 147 8.12 -5.92 -5.71
CA VAL A 147 9.03 -7.00 -6.14
C VAL A 147 9.84 -6.55 -7.34
N HIS A 148 9.19 -5.98 -8.36
CA HIS A 148 9.92 -5.50 -9.53
C HIS A 148 10.90 -4.38 -9.19
N TYR A 149 10.49 -3.41 -8.38
CA TYR A 149 11.36 -2.32 -7.96
C TYR A 149 12.58 -2.84 -7.19
N SER A 150 12.38 -3.75 -6.24
CA SER A 150 13.44 -4.26 -5.35
C SER A 150 14.37 -5.29 -5.99
N SER A 151 13.87 -6.11 -6.90
CA SER A 151 14.60 -7.24 -7.46
C SER A 151 14.79 -7.21 -8.97
N ARG A 152 14.08 -6.34 -9.68
CA ARG A 152 13.96 -6.31 -11.15
C ARG A 152 13.37 -7.59 -11.74
N VAL A 153 12.79 -8.45 -10.92
CA VAL A 153 12.10 -9.66 -11.37
C VAL A 153 10.66 -9.29 -11.75
N VAL A 154 10.23 -9.79 -12.91
CA VAL A 154 8.84 -9.70 -13.36
C VAL A 154 8.14 -10.98 -12.97
N VAL A 155 7.10 -10.89 -12.14
CA VAL A 155 6.24 -12.02 -11.80
C VAL A 155 4.90 -11.82 -12.52
N PRO A 156 4.46 -12.79 -13.35
CA PRO A 156 3.18 -12.70 -14.05
C PRO A 156 2.01 -12.49 -13.08
N THR A 157 1.04 -11.68 -13.47
CA THR A 157 -0.12 -11.31 -12.61
C THR A 157 -0.89 -12.53 -12.12
N HIS A 158 -1.12 -13.53 -12.99
CA HIS A 158 -1.81 -14.77 -12.61
C HIS A 158 -1.08 -15.53 -11.51
N THR A 159 0.26 -15.61 -11.57
CA THR A 159 1.06 -16.28 -10.54
C THR A 159 0.95 -15.58 -9.20
N PHE A 160 0.95 -14.25 -9.18
CA PHE A 160 0.72 -13.49 -7.96
C PHE A 160 -0.68 -13.73 -7.39
N HIS A 161 -1.68 -13.69 -8.25
CA HIS A 161 -3.07 -13.90 -7.85
C HIS A 161 -3.27 -15.29 -7.22
N GLU A 162 -2.81 -16.35 -7.87
CA GLU A 162 -2.91 -17.71 -7.36
C GLU A 162 -2.22 -17.90 -5.99
N GLN A 163 -1.12 -17.18 -5.75
CA GLN A 163 -0.37 -17.29 -4.50
C GLN A 163 -0.90 -16.42 -3.36
N THR A 164 -1.70 -15.40 -3.66
CA THR A 164 -2.15 -14.42 -2.67
C THR A 164 -3.63 -14.53 -2.31
N VAL A 165 -4.45 -15.18 -3.14
CA VAL A 165 -5.92 -15.32 -2.92
C VAL A 165 -6.24 -15.95 -1.56
N ALA A 166 -5.54 -17.02 -1.19
CA ALA A 166 -5.78 -17.73 0.06
C ALA A 166 -5.67 -16.83 1.31
N PHE A 167 -4.76 -15.85 1.29
CA PHE A 167 -4.57 -14.92 2.42
C PHE A 167 -5.71 -13.92 2.58
N TYR A 168 -6.39 -13.58 1.49
CA TYR A 168 -7.50 -12.63 1.53
C TYR A 168 -8.79 -13.29 1.97
N GLU A 169 -9.00 -14.56 1.59
CA GLU A 169 -10.12 -15.35 2.07
C GLU A 169 -10.06 -15.54 3.58
N GLU A 170 -8.87 -15.80 4.15
CA GLU A 170 -8.67 -15.85 5.60
C GLU A 170 -8.92 -14.50 6.28
N ALA A 171 -8.54 -13.39 5.65
CA ALA A 171 -8.75 -12.05 6.19
C ALA A 171 -10.24 -11.69 6.24
N ASP A 172 -11.02 -12.11 5.26
CA ASP A 172 -12.47 -11.87 5.21
C ASP A 172 -13.24 -12.69 6.25
N LEU A 173 -12.77 -13.89 6.61
CA LEU A 173 -13.34 -14.73 7.68
C LEU A 173 -13.13 -14.16 9.09
N ILE A 174 -12.15 -13.28 9.29
CA ILE A 174 -11.88 -12.63 10.59
C ILE A 174 -12.81 -11.41 10.82
N GLU A 175 -13.50 -10.94 9.78
CA GLU A 175 -14.39 -9.78 9.84
C GLU A 175 -15.87 -10.13 10.09
N GLU A 176 -16.26 -11.42 10.09
CA GLU A 176 -17.56 -11.91 10.49
C GLU A 176 -17.60 -12.28 11.98
#